data_646ec78feeffb908cf0c67c880806d1f
#
_entry.id   646ec78feeffb908cf0c67c880806d1f
#
_cell.length_a   1.000
_cell.length_b   1.000
_cell.length_c   1.000
_cell.angle_alpha   90.00
_cell.angle_beta   90.00
_cell.angle_gamma   90.00
#
_symmetry.space_group_name_H-M   'P 1'
#
loop_
_entity.id
_entity.type
_entity.pdbx_description
1 polymer ?
#
loop_
_entity_poly.entity_id
_entity_poly.type
_entity_poly.pdbx_seq_one_letter_code
_entity_poly.pdbx_strand_id
1 'polypeptide(L)'
;MAYTDFNEGGLSRRSILKGGALLAGGSMLAGMPFGQALLAHDVSAEWPSVAAEIDKYLSEKKLANAVASFGWNLEEKSQPVGGGTLAFGSTAKADLNSLYRIYSMTKPITGMMAMQLISEGKMALDQPLSDILPAFANMQVQKEYDGAITEDNLEPAKNPITIRQLLTHTSGLGYQIIQKGALMDEYYRLGLVPGQVSRMPIPGIPTIEPIGSLELFADKLATVPLVYQPGTKWSYSVSLDLMGRVIEVVEGKPFDQVLQERIFNPAGMNSTYFTVPESEVGRFTTNYGVLNGQVIPIDPAASSIYLDKPPFPFGGAGLVTSPHDYDRFLHVLLGMGKIGNTRVLSEAAVRIGTSDILPKTVDLAGSWVEGQGFGAGGRVVGKAYGWGGAAGTVAFVNYKAGLRANLMTQYMPSEAYPVHDAFPKAVLEDLAVMQGAKS
;
A
#
# COMPACT_ATOMS: atom_id res chain seq x y z
N MET A 1 14.75 -7.99 -11.13
CA MET A 1 16.20 -7.75 -10.93
C MET A 1 16.46 -6.50 -10.09
N ALA A 2 15.81 -5.37 -10.29
CA ALA A 2 16.12 -4.14 -9.54
C ALA A 2 16.00 -4.25 -8.01
N TYR A 3 15.17 -5.13 -7.48
CA TYR A 3 15.03 -5.36 -6.03
C TYR A 3 15.81 -6.56 -5.50
N THR A 4 16.35 -7.42 -6.37
CA THR A 4 17.04 -8.65 -5.94
C THR A 4 18.57 -8.57 -6.10
N ASP A 5 19.11 -7.73 -6.98
CA ASP A 5 20.57 -7.60 -7.20
C ASP A 5 21.24 -6.68 -6.18
N PHE A 6 20.49 -5.95 -5.36
CA PHE A 6 21.01 -5.21 -4.22
C PHE A 6 21.43 -6.11 -3.04
N ASN A 7 21.29 -7.43 -3.15
CA ASN A 7 21.39 -8.37 -2.04
C ASN A 7 22.57 -9.35 -2.14
N GLU A 8 23.73 -8.92 -2.60
CA GLU A 8 24.98 -9.69 -2.36
C GLU A 8 25.50 -9.58 -0.91
N GLY A 9 24.80 -8.88 -0.04
CA GLY A 9 25.06 -8.69 1.39
C GLY A 9 24.07 -9.42 2.30
N GLY A 10 23.82 -10.71 2.11
CA GLY A 10 23.44 -11.61 3.20
C GLY A 10 22.04 -11.56 3.81
N LEU A 11 21.00 -11.01 3.16
CA LEU A 11 19.61 -11.18 3.62
C LEU A 11 18.90 -12.23 2.77
N SER A 12 18.68 -13.40 3.35
CA SER A 12 18.02 -14.52 2.67
C SER A 12 16.52 -14.28 2.48
N ARG A 13 15.92 -14.95 1.47
CA ARG A 13 14.45 -14.98 1.24
C ARG A 13 13.63 -15.25 2.50
N ARG A 14 14.23 -15.88 3.53
CA ARG A 14 13.62 -16.11 4.85
C ARG A 14 13.42 -14.83 5.66
N SER A 15 14.19 -13.77 5.44
CA SER A 15 14.03 -12.49 6.15
C SER A 15 12.82 -11.71 5.63
N ILE A 16 12.55 -11.78 4.33
CA ILE A 16 11.36 -11.18 3.69
C ILE A 16 10.07 -11.88 4.17
N LEU A 17 10.13 -13.19 4.40
CA LEU A 17 9.00 -14.00 4.86
C LEU A 17 8.67 -13.79 6.35
N LYS A 18 9.61 -13.31 7.17
CA LYS A 18 9.40 -13.10 8.61
C LYS A 18 8.74 -11.77 8.95
N GLY A 19 8.82 -10.76 8.09
CA GLY A 19 8.20 -9.45 8.30
C GLY A 19 6.67 -9.44 8.35
N GLY A 20 6.03 -10.54 7.94
CA GLY A 20 4.59 -10.71 8.00
C GLY A 20 4.02 -11.21 9.33
N ALA A 21 4.85 -11.74 10.22
CA ALA A 21 4.36 -12.56 11.35
C ALA A 21 3.97 -11.77 12.61
N LEU A 22 4.34 -10.50 12.76
CA LEU A 22 4.27 -9.79 14.04
C LEU A 22 2.97 -9.04 14.35
N LEU A 23 2.01 -8.94 13.44
CA LEU A 23 0.66 -8.53 13.82
C LEU A 23 -0.15 -9.67 14.48
N ALA A 24 0.40 -10.88 14.57
CA ALA A 24 -0.26 -12.05 15.15
C ALA A 24 -0.32 -12.05 16.69
N GLY A 25 0.35 -11.14 17.40
CA GLY A 25 0.33 -11.03 18.87
C GLY A 25 -1.01 -10.60 19.48
N GLY A 26 -2.06 -10.40 18.69
CA GLY A 26 -3.35 -9.87 19.12
C GLY A 26 -4.29 -10.79 19.91
N SER A 27 -3.87 -12.00 20.27
CA SER A 27 -4.78 -12.97 20.93
C SER A 27 -4.97 -12.78 22.45
N MET A 28 -4.30 -11.84 23.11
CA MET A 28 -4.37 -11.67 24.57
C MET A 28 -5.10 -10.42 25.08
N LEU A 29 -5.75 -9.63 24.22
CA LEU A 29 -6.38 -8.38 24.64
C LEU A 29 -7.92 -8.43 24.57
N ALA A 30 -8.53 -9.41 25.22
CA ALA A 30 -9.98 -9.51 25.34
C ALA A 30 -10.47 -8.86 26.62
N GLY A 31 -11.06 -7.70 26.51
CA GLY A 31 -11.97 -7.12 27.50
C GLY A 31 -11.44 -5.95 28.32
N MET A 32 -11.68 -4.72 27.82
CA MET A 32 -11.87 -3.53 28.66
C MET A 32 -12.56 -2.40 27.85
N PRO A 33 -13.44 -1.58 28.45
CA PRO A 33 -14.10 -0.47 27.80
C PRO A 33 -13.16 0.74 27.72
N PHE A 34 -12.95 1.28 26.54
CA PHE A 34 -12.28 2.56 26.35
C PHE A 34 -13.29 3.69 26.37
N GLY A 35 -13.17 4.55 27.31
CA GLY A 35 -13.87 5.83 27.37
C GLY A 35 -13.39 6.63 28.56
N GLN A 36 -12.37 7.49 28.35
CA GLN A 36 -12.23 8.78 29.05
C GLN A 36 -11.10 9.60 28.45
N ALA A 37 -11.32 10.91 28.35
CA ALA A 37 -10.44 11.90 27.76
C ALA A 37 -9.06 11.92 28.41
N LEU A 38 -8.01 11.85 27.60
CA LEU A 38 -6.63 12.15 27.98
C LEU A 38 -6.39 13.67 27.83
N LEU A 39 -5.88 14.29 28.88
CA LEU A 39 -5.41 15.69 28.91
C LEU A 39 -4.16 15.82 28.03
N ALA A 40 -3.92 17.02 27.48
CA ALA A 40 -2.77 17.30 26.61
C ALA A 40 -1.44 16.95 27.31
N HIS A 41 -0.94 15.76 27.06
CA HIS A 41 0.37 15.28 27.44
C HIS A 41 1.35 15.34 26.26
N ASP A 42 2.63 15.37 26.54
CA ASP A 42 3.68 15.17 25.55
C ASP A 42 3.44 13.82 24.84
N VAL A 43 3.10 13.88 23.57
CA VAL A 43 2.69 12.71 22.77
C VAL A 43 3.81 11.66 22.68
N SER A 44 5.08 12.10 22.75
CA SER A 44 6.23 11.20 22.80
C SER A 44 6.24 10.38 24.11
N ALA A 45 5.66 10.90 25.18
CA ALA A 45 5.52 10.19 26.45
C ALA A 45 4.42 9.11 26.42
N GLU A 46 3.44 9.24 25.50
CA GLU A 46 2.42 8.21 25.29
C GLU A 46 2.93 7.05 24.41
N TRP A 47 3.87 7.33 23.50
CA TRP A 47 4.42 6.40 22.51
C TRP A 47 5.95 6.26 22.64
N PRO A 48 6.50 5.86 23.81
CA PRO A 48 7.94 5.85 24.05
C PRO A 48 8.71 4.84 23.17
N SER A 49 8.14 3.66 22.92
CA SER A 49 8.79 2.65 22.07
C SER A 49 8.82 3.11 20.60
N VAL A 50 7.74 3.73 20.13
CA VAL A 50 7.68 4.34 18.79
C VAL A 50 8.66 5.48 18.66
N ALA A 51 8.71 6.39 19.63
CA ALA A 51 9.64 7.52 19.63
C ALA A 51 11.10 7.03 19.60
N ALA A 52 11.44 6.04 20.44
CA ALA A 52 12.79 5.47 20.48
C ALA A 52 13.19 4.81 19.15
N GLU A 53 12.27 4.09 18.49
CA GLU A 53 12.55 3.49 17.18
C GLU A 53 12.77 4.56 16.10
N ILE A 54 11.97 5.63 16.07
CA ILE A 54 12.16 6.75 15.15
C ILE A 54 13.49 7.46 15.43
N ASP A 55 13.78 7.81 16.67
CA ASP A 55 14.98 8.55 17.08
C ASP A 55 16.27 7.79 16.72
N LYS A 56 16.25 6.47 16.80
CA LYS A 56 17.35 5.61 16.36
C LYS A 56 17.73 5.87 14.90
N TYR A 57 16.76 5.87 13.99
CA TYR A 57 17.03 6.10 12.56
C TYR A 57 17.42 7.56 12.25
N LEU A 58 16.83 8.52 12.95
CA LEU A 58 17.14 9.95 12.76
C LEU A 58 18.54 10.29 13.29
N SER A 59 18.90 9.82 14.49
CA SER A 59 20.22 10.08 15.11
C SER A 59 21.36 9.42 14.34
N GLU A 60 21.13 8.22 13.80
CA GLU A 60 22.08 7.49 12.95
C GLU A 60 22.14 8.06 11.50
N LYS A 61 21.36 9.10 11.19
CA LYS A 61 21.25 9.70 9.84
C LYS A 61 20.88 8.69 8.74
N LYS A 62 20.13 7.65 9.10
CA LYS A 62 19.58 6.68 8.16
C LYS A 62 18.35 7.20 7.44
N LEU A 63 17.55 8.04 8.13
CA LEU A 63 16.37 8.71 7.58
C LEU A 63 16.51 10.22 7.76
N ALA A 64 16.10 11.00 6.76
CA ALA A 64 16.02 12.47 6.87
C ALA A 64 14.85 12.88 7.77
N ASN A 65 13.79 12.10 7.74
CA ASN A 65 12.59 12.24 8.57
C ASN A 65 11.88 10.92 8.75
N ALA A 66 11.10 10.84 9.84
CA ALA A 66 10.10 9.81 10.10
C ALA A 66 8.99 10.45 10.95
N VAL A 67 7.78 10.49 10.42
CA VAL A 67 6.62 11.11 11.07
C VAL A 67 5.52 10.07 11.20
N ALA A 68 5.24 9.66 12.44
CA ALA A 68 4.09 8.86 12.78
C ALA A 68 2.89 9.75 13.13
N SER A 69 1.70 9.28 12.85
CA SER A 69 0.43 9.92 13.22
C SER A 69 -0.45 8.89 13.93
N PHE A 70 -0.98 9.28 15.08
CA PHE A 70 -1.87 8.46 15.91
C PHE A 70 -3.20 9.15 16.11
N GLY A 71 -4.29 8.45 15.85
CA GLY A 71 -5.65 8.91 16.10
C GLY A 71 -6.45 7.88 16.90
N TRP A 72 -7.19 8.35 17.90
CA TRP A 72 -8.01 7.51 18.76
C TRP A 72 -9.48 7.60 18.38
N ASN A 73 -10.16 6.48 18.31
CA ASN A 73 -11.59 6.41 18.05
C ASN A 73 -12.01 7.31 16.87
N LEU A 74 -13.03 8.11 17.05
CA LEU A 74 -13.53 9.08 16.07
C LEU A 74 -13.11 10.52 16.39
N GLU A 75 -12.04 10.71 17.15
CA GLU A 75 -11.46 12.02 17.39
C GLU A 75 -10.92 12.61 16.08
N GLU A 76 -11.17 13.89 15.83
CA GLU A 76 -10.76 14.52 14.58
C GLU A 76 -9.23 14.77 14.50
N LYS A 77 -8.60 14.97 15.65
CA LYS A 77 -7.18 15.28 15.70
C LYS A 77 -6.35 14.02 15.85
N SER A 78 -5.35 13.88 15.00
CA SER A 78 -4.25 12.94 15.19
C SER A 78 -3.07 13.61 15.86
N GLN A 79 -2.25 12.82 16.52
CA GLN A 79 -1.09 13.26 17.30
C GLN A 79 0.19 12.81 16.58
N PRO A 80 1.18 13.72 16.36
CA PRO A 80 2.44 13.36 15.74
C PRO A 80 3.43 12.76 16.73
N VAL A 81 4.22 11.78 16.27
CA VAL A 81 5.43 11.31 16.93
C VAL A 81 6.56 11.29 15.92
N GLY A 82 7.75 11.75 16.30
CA GLY A 82 8.89 11.85 15.42
C GLY A 82 9.04 13.22 14.74
N GLY A 83 9.70 13.27 13.59
CA GLY A 83 10.01 14.52 12.89
C GLY A 83 11.19 14.39 11.95
N GLY A 84 12.17 15.30 12.04
CA GLY A 84 13.30 15.41 11.12
C GLY A 84 13.12 16.58 10.15
N THR A 85 13.75 16.49 8.97
CA THR A 85 13.69 17.53 7.94
C THR A 85 13.21 16.97 6.61
N LEU A 86 12.64 17.81 5.73
CA LEU A 86 12.12 17.37 4.44
C LEU A 86 13.17 16.66 3.56
N ALA A 87 14.45 17.00 3.77
CA ALA A 87 15.59 16.34 3.12
C ALA A 87 16.82 16.47 4.01
N PHE A 88 17.82 15.60 3.85
CA PHE A 88 19.13 15.80 4.46
C PHE A 88 19.73 17.14 4.04
N GLY A 89 20.25 17.88 5.01
CA GLY A 89 20.79 19.23 4.79
C GLY A 89 19.75 20.36 4.71
N SER A 90 18.44 20.02 4.70
CA SER A 90 17.37 21.03 4.78
C SER A 90 17.17 21.52 6.21
N THR A 91 16.72 22.77 6.36
CA THR A 91 16.23 23.33 7.63
C THR A 91 14.72 23.21 7.79
N ALA A 92 14.01 22.94 6.69
CA ALA A 92 12.55 22.78 6.70
C ALA A 92 12.17 21.48 7.44
N LYS A 93 11.34 21.62 8.46
CA LYS A 93 10.91 20.49 9.31
C LYS A 93 9.87 19.65 8.61
N ALA A 94 9.94 18.33 8.84
CA ALA A 94 8.88 17.41 8.48
C ALA A 94 7.85 17.34 9.61
N ASP A 95 6.56 17.31 9.24
CA ASP A 95 5.42 17.30 10.14
C ASP A 95 4.22 16.51 9.55
N LEU A 96 3.04 16.58 10.20
CA LEU A 96 1.82 15.93 9.73
C LEU A 96 1.32 16.43 8.36
N ASN A 97 1.76 17.60 7.89
CA ASN A 97 1.35 18.17 6.61
C ASN A 97 2.38 17.94 5.51
N SER A 98 3.55 17.42 5.83
CA SER A 98 4.57 17.09 4.85
C SER A 98 4.10 16.01 3.89
N LEU A 99 4.52 16.09 2.62
CA LEU A 99 4.09 15.15 1.58
C LEU A 99 5.07 13.99 1.42
N TYR A 100 4.52 12.80 1.25
CA TYR A 100 5.24 11.53 1.14
C TYR A 100 4.72 10.71 -0.02
N ARG A 101 5.61 10.08 -0.78
CA ARG A 101 5.24 9.03 -1.74
C ARG A 101 4.87 7.79 -0.95
N ILE A 102 3.62 7.34 -1.07
CA ILE A 102 3.12 6.23 -0.25
C ILE A 102 3.11 4.89 -0.98
N TYR A 103 3.44 4.89 -2.27
CA TYR A 103 3.50 3.67 -3.07
C TYR A 103 2.34 2.70 -2.77
N SER A 104 2.64 1.50 -2.31
CA SER A 104 1.63 0.45 -2.12
C SER A 104 0.57 0.74 -1.06
N MET A 105 0.72 1.77 -0.22
CA MET A 105 -0.38 2.26 0.61
C MET A 105 -1.51 2.91 -0.21
N THR A 106 -1.34 3.09 -1.52
CA THR A 106 -2.41 3.41 -2.47
C THR A 106 -3.46 2.29 -2.56
N LYS A 107 -3.03 1.02 -2.44
CA LYS A 107 -3.89 -0.16 -2.65
C LYS A 107 -5.14 -0.23 -1.76
N PRO A 108 -5.07 0.05 -0.44
CA PRO A 108 -6.27 0.13 0.39
C PRO A 108 -7.28 1.16 -0.09
N ILE A 109 -6.84 2.31 -0.59
CA ILE A 109 -7.73 3.37 -1.11
C ILE A 109 -8.44 2.87 -2.37
N THR A 110 -7.70 2.33 -3.33
CA THR A 110 -8.25 1.72 -4.55
C THR A 110 -9.21 0.57 -4.22
N GLY A 111 -8.82 -0.29 -3.27
CA GLY A 111 -9.64 -1.41 -2.81
C GLY A 111 -10.94 -0.96 -2.17
N MET A 112 -10.93 0.08 -1.34
CA MET A 112 -12.13 0.62 -0.72
C MET A 112 -13.06 1.30 -1.73
N MET A 113 -12.53 1.94 -2.78
CA MET A 113 -13.35 2.47 -3.87
C MET A 113 -14.06 1.33 -4.62
N ALA A 114 -13.36 0.24 -4.92
CA ALA A 114 -13.98 -0.94 -5.52
C ALA A 114 -15.06 -1.54 -4.61
N MET A 115 -14.82 -1.64 -3.30
CA MET A 115 -15.82 -2.11 -2.32
C MET A 115 -17.05 -1.19 -2.26
N GLN A 116 -16.86 0.11 -2.44
CA GLN A 116 -17.99 1.05 -2.53
C GLN A 116 -18.87 0.74 -3.76
N LEU A 117 -18.25 0.51 -4.92
CA LEU A 117 -19.00 0.14 -6.14
C LEU A 117 -19.74 -1.19 -6.00
N ILE A 118 -19.13 -2.16 -5.30
CA ILE A 118 -19.79 -3.43 -4.96
C ILE A 118 -20.99 -3.18 -4.06
N SER A 119 -20.87 -2.35 -3.05
CA SER A 119 -21.97 -2.04 -2.14
C SER A 119 -23.13 -1.27 -2.80
N GLU A 120 -22.84 -0.58 -3.91
CA GLU A 120 -23.83 0.10 -4.76
C GLU A 120 -24.48 -0.83 -5.79
N GLY A 121 -24.05 -2.09 -5.84
CA GLY A 121 -24.56 -3.07 -6.81
C GLY A 121 -24.09 -2.83 -8.24
N LYS A 122 -23.07 -1.99 -8.47
CA LYS A 122 -22.50 -1.72 -9.79
C LYS A 122 -21.59 -2.85 -10.28
N MET A 123 -21.05 -3.64 -9.38
CA MET A 123 -20.33 -4.89 -9.63
C MET A 123 -20.45 -5.82 -8.41
N ALA A 124 -19.99 -7.07 -8.54
CA ALA A 124 -20.01 -8.04 -7.44
C ALA A 124 -18.62 -8.62 -7.17
N LEU A 125 -18.36 -9.03 -5.92
CA LEU A 125 -17.06 -9.59 -5.52
C LEU A 125 -16.65 -10.79 -6.38
N ASP A 126 -17.57 -11.69 -6.63
CA ASP A 126 -17.30 -12.92 -7.41
C ASP A 126 -17.69 -12.82 -8.89
N GLN A 127 -17.95 -11.58 -9.37
CA GLN A 127 -18.17 -11.30 -10.77
C GLN A 127 -16.91 -11.59 -11.58
N PRO A 128 -17.00 -12.31 -12.71
CA PRO A 128 -15.90 -12.48 -13.64
C PRO A 128 -15.36 -11.12 -14.12
N LEU A 129 -14.05 -10.96 -14.10
CA LEU A 129 -13.41 -9.76 -14.66
C LEU A 129 -13.75 -9.54 -16.12
N SER A 130 -13.91 -10.62 -16.88
CA SER A 130 -14.27 -10.60 -18.30
C SER A 130 -15.64 -9.98 -18.60
N ASP A 131 -16.55 -9.89 -17.64
CA ASP A 131 -17.82 -9.17 -17.80
C ASP A 131 -17.61 -7.65 -17.92
N ILE A 132 -16.50 -7.13 -17.38
CA ILE A 132 -16.14 -5.70 -17.37
C ILE A 132 -15.01 -5.43 -18.37
N LEU A 133 -14.01 -6.31 -18.41
CA LEU A 133 -12.85 -6.26 -19.31
C LEU A 133 -12.78 -7.55 -20.15
N PRO A 134 -13.46 -7.61 -21.31
CA PRO A 134 -13.59 -8.84 -22.10
C PRO A 134 -12.28 -9.47 -22.56
N ALA A 135 -11.20 -8.70 -22.67
CA ALA A 135 -9.87 -9.19 -23.02
C ALA A 135 -9.35 -10.27 -22.04
N PHE A 136 -9.85 -10.32 -20.80
CA PHE A 136 -9.45 -11.30 -19.78
C PHE A 136 -10.27 -12.62 -19.82
N ALA A 137 -11.09 -12.86 -20.84
CA ALA A 137 -11.94 -14.05 -20.92
C ALA A 137 -11.16 -15.37 -21.12
N ASN A 138 -10.04 -15.32 -21.84
CA ASN A 138 -9.30 -16.52 -22.28
C ASN A 138 -7.84 -16.48 -21.84
N MET A 139 -7.58 -16.29 -20.54
CA MET A 139 -6.24 -16.21 -20.01
C MET A 139 -5.50 -17.55 -20.09
N GLN A 140 -4.19 -17.47 -20.34
CA GLN A 140 -3.26 -18.60 -20.24
C GLN A 140 -2.51 -18.52 -18.90
N VAL A 141 -2.10 -19.66 -18.38
CA VAL A 141 -1.39 -19.81 -17.11
C VAL A 141 -0.10 -20.56 -17.34
N GLN A 142 1.01 -20.12 -16.74
CA GLN A 142 2.26 -20.88 -16.75
C GLN A 142 2.13 -22.17 -15.94
N LYS A 143 2.52 -23.32 -16.55
CA LYS A 143 2.61 -24.59 -15.83
C LYS A 143 3.76 -24.61 -14.84
N GLU A 144 4.90 -24.02 -15.24
CA GLU A 144 6.07 -23.82 -14.40
C GLU A 144 6.18 -22.33 -14.03
N TYR A 145 6.21 -22.03 -12.73
CA TYR A 145 6.33 -20.66 -12.22
C TYR A 145 7.63 -20.01 -12.68
N ASP A 146 7.55 -18.79 -13.22
CA ASP A 146 8.68 -18.06 -13.82
C ASP A 146 9.40 -18.79 -14.97
N GLY A 147 8.76 -19.83 -15.56
CA GLY A 147 9.28 -20.56 -16.70
C GLY A 147 9.17 -19.78 -18.02
N ALA A 148 9.59 -20.42 -19.12
CA ALA A 148 9.50 -19.83 -20.44
C ALA A 148 8.05 -19.58 -20.87
N ILE A 149 7.82 -18.54 -21.69
CA ILE A 149 6.51 -18.25 -22.29
C ILE A 149 6.45 -18.99 -23.65
N THR A 150 6.18 -20.30 -23.60
CA THR A 150 6.09 -21.19 -24.77
C THR A 150 4.80 -22.01 -24.69
N GLU A 151 4.28 -22.48 -25.81
CA GLU A 151 3.00 -23.23 -25.87
C GLU A 151 3.01 -24.45 -24.95
N ASP A 152 4.12 -25.17 -24.88
CA ASP A 152 4.28 -26.37 -24.02
C ASP A 152 4.27 -26.03 -22.52
N ASN A 153 4.64 -24.81 -22.13
CA ASN A 153 4.60 -24.32 -20.76
C ASN A 153 3.33 -23.52 -20.42
N LEU A 154 2.37 -23.43 -21.33
CA LEU A 154 1.10 -22.73 -21.09
C LEU A 154 -0.06 -23.74 -21.03
N GLU A 155 -1.06 -23.41 -20.22
CA GLU A 155 -2.36 -24.07 -20.17
C GLU A 155 -3.47 -23.03 -20.00
N PRO A 156 -4.71 -23.30 -20.44
CA PRO A 156 -5.83 -22.40 -20.19
C PRO A 156 -6.11 -22.19 -18.71
N ALA A 157 -6.53 -20.98 -18.34
CA ALA A 157 -7.09 -20.74 -17.01
C ALA A 157 -8.34 -21.62 -16.80
N LYS A 158 -8.40 -22.34 -15.68
CA LYS A 158 -9.50 -23.25 -15.34
C LYS A 158 -10.76 -22.52 -14.90
N ASN A 159 -10.58 -21.33 -14.33
CA ASN A 159 -11.66 -20.46 -13.88
C ASN A 159 -11.37 -19.02 -14.34
N PRO A 160 -12.40 -18.18 -14.53
CA PRO A 160 -12.20 -16.77 -14.80
C PRO A 160 -11.57 -16.07 -13.58
N ILE A 161 -10.82 -15.01 -13.82
CA ILE A 161 -10.43 -14.07 -12.77
C ILE A 161 -11.68 -13.35 -12.25
N THR A 162 -11.80 -13.17 -10.94
CA THR A 162 -12.91 -12.44 -10.32
C THR A 162 -12.42 -11.11 -9.70
N ILE A 163 -13.36 -10.19 -9.43
CA ILE A 163 -13.10 -8.93 -8.73
C ILE A 163 -12.48 -9.19 -7.35
N ARG A 164 -12.96 -10.20 -6.60
CA ARG A 164 -12.39 -10.66 -5.34
C ARG A 164 -10.90 -10.99 -5.47
N GLN A 165 -10.55 -11.72 -6.50
CA GLN A 165 -9.19 -12.18 -6.73
C GLN A 165 -8.24 -11.03 -7.10
N LEU A 166 -8.72 -9.98 -7.78
CA LEU A 166 -7.94 -8.75 -7.97
C LEU A 166 -7.69 -8.05 -6.63
N LEU A 167 -8.72 -7.87 -5.81
CA LEU A 167 -8.63 -7.19 -4.51
C LEU A 167 -7.70 -7.90 -3.53
N THR A 168 -7.54 -9.22 -3.67
CA THR A 168 -6.80 -10.05 -2.71
C THR A 168 -5.48 -10.61 -3.25
N HIS A 169 -4.99 -10.16 -4.41
CA HIS A 169 -3.77 -10.69 -5.04
C HIS A 169 -3.79 -12.21 -5.27
N THR A 170 -4.96 -12.76 -5.60
CA THR A 170 -5.14 -14.19 -5.91
C THR A 170 -5.61 -14.43 -7.34
N SER A 171 -5.51 -13.40 -8.20
CA SER A 171 -5.88 -13.45 -9.61
C SER A 171 -4.94 -14.29 -10.48
N GLY A 172 -3.72 -14.54 -10.00
CA GLY A 172 -2.64 -15.14 -10.79
C GLY A 172 -1.88 -14.15 -11.67
N LEU A 173 -2.22 -12.86 -11.66
CA LEU A 173 -1.43 -11.83 -12.35
C LEU A 173 -0.03 -11.72 -11.73
N GLY A 174 0.98 -11.46 -12.56
CA GLY A 174 2.35 -11.23 -12.12
C GLY A 174 2.62 -9.77 -11.69
N TYR A 175 3.88 -9.51 -11.39
CA TYR A 175 4.43 -8.18 -11.11
C TYR A 175 5.93 -8.19 -11.42
N GLN A 176 6.44 -7.24 -12.21
CA GLN A 176 7.87 -7.21 -12.59
C GLN A 176 8.83 -7.16 -11.39
N ILE A 177 8.39 -6.65 -10.23
CA ILE A 177 9.20 -6.64 -9.00
C ILE A 177 9.23 -7.98 -8.26
N ILE A 178 8.39 -8.93 -8.64
CA ILE A 178 8.26 -10.26 -8.02
C ILE A 178 8.78 -11.36 -8.95
N GLN A 179 8.35 -11.31 -10.23
CA GLN A 179 8.71 -12.31 -11.23
C GLN A 179 10.18 -12.24 -11.61
N LYS A 180 10.66 -13.33 -12.21
CA LYS A 180 12.00 -13.49 -12.77
C LYS A 180 11.90 -14.05 -14.18
N GLY A 181 13.01 -14.03 -14.91
CA GLY A 181 13.11 -14.66 -16.22
C GLY A 181 12.16 -14.08 -17.26
N ALA A 182 11.64 -14.94 -18.14
CA ALA A 182 10.90 -14.54 -19.35
C ALA A 182 9.66 -13.67 -19.06
N LEU A 183 8.95 -13.94 -17.96
CA LEU A 183 7.75 -13.16 -17.63
C LEU A 183 8.12 -11.75 -17.17
N MET A 184 9.15 -11.57 -16.36
CA MET A 184 9.66 -10.26 -15.97
C MET A 184 10.10 -9.46 -17.20
N ASP A 185 10.86 -10.09 -18.10
CA ASP A 185 11.32 -9.47 -19.34
C ASP A 185 10.16 -9.02 -20.22
N GLU A 186 9.08 -9.83 -20.29
CA GLU A 186 7.86 -9.50 -21.02
C GLU A 186 7.11 -8.32 -20.41
N TYR A 187 7.02 -8.24 -19.08
CA TYR A 187 6.45 -7.07 -18.39
C TYR A 187 7.22 -5.79 -18.75
N TYR A 188 8.55 -5.83 -18.74
CA TYR A 188 9.39 -4.70 -19.16
C TYR A 188 9.21 -4.37 -20.63
N ARG A 189 9.23 -5.37 -21.51
CA ARG A 189 9.07 -5.20 -22.97
C ARG A 189 7.74 -4.53 -23.32
N LEU A 190 6.68 -4.88 -22.62
CA LEU A 190 5.34 -4.31 -22.83
C LEU A 190 5.11 -3.00 -22.08
N GLY A 191 6.02 -2.58 -21.21
CA GLY A 191 5.86 -1.40 -20.35
C GLY A 191 4.87 -1.61 -19.19
N LEU A 192 4.61 -2.86 -18.79
CA LEU A 192 3.70 -3.24 -17.70
C LEU A 192 4.36 -3.00 -16.31
N VAL A 193 4.80 -1.77 -16.08
CA VAL A 193 5.53 -1.34 -14.88
C VAL A 193 4.78 -0.19 -14.24
N PRO A 194 3.69 -0.48 -13.48
CA PRO A 194 2.93 0.55 -12.81
C PRO A 194 3.69 1.09 -11.62
N GLY A 195 3.94 2.40 -11.62
CA GLY A 195 4.64 3.12 -10.57
C GLY A 195 5.71 4.05 -11.11
N GLN A 196 6.07 5.03 -10.29
CA GLN A 196 7.12 6.01 -10.58
C GLN A 196 8.11 6.01 -9.42
N VAL A 197 9.40 6.05 -9.68
CA VAL A 197 10.43 6.07 -8.63
C VAL A 197 11.32 7.30 -8.75
N SER A 198 11.82 7.61 -9.95
CA SER A 198 12.82 8.65 -10.18
C SER A 198 12.86 9.07 -11.63
N ARG A 199 13.22 10.32 -11.89
CA ARG A 199 13.62 10.78 -13.24
C ARG A 199 15.05 10.34 -13.60
N MET A 200 15.85 10.05 -12.58
CA MET A 200 17.22 9.56 -12.78
C MET A 200 17.21 8.07 -13.10
N PRO A 201 18.04 7.62 -14.04
CA PRO A 201 18.23 6.19 -14.25
C PRO A 201 18.68 5.51 -12.96
N ILE A 202 18.00 4.44 -12.58
CA ILE A 202 18.38 3.63 -11.41
C ILE A 202 19.17 2.43 -11.94
N PRO A 203 20.39 2.16 -11.44
CA PRO A 203 21.17 1.01 -11.86
C PRO A 203 20.37 -0.30 -11.70
N GLY A 204 20.35 -1.13 -12.74
CA GLY A 204 19.64 -2.40 -12.76
C GLY A 204 18.14 -2.31 -13.09
N ILE A 205 17.58 -1.11 -13.26
CA ILE A 205 16.21 -0.93 -13.79
C ILE A 205 16.29 -0.54 -15.27
N PRO A 206 15.69 -1.31 -16.19
CA PRO A 206 15.63 -0.95 -17.60
C PRO A 206 14.90 0.37 -17.83
N THR A 207 15.33 1.15 -18.81
CA THR A 207 14.54 2.27 -19.32
C THR A 207 13.35 1.70 -20.07
N ILE A 208 12.15 2.17 -19.73
CA ILE A 208 10.89 1.63 -20.24
C ILE A 208 10.11 2.74 -20.91
N GLU A 209 9.53 2.44 -22.08
CA GLU A 209 8.51 3.30 -22.67
C GLU A 209 7.22 3.19 -21.86
N PRO A 210 6.75 4.28 -21.25
CA PRO A 210 5.56 4.23 -20.40
C PRO A 210 4.30 3.98 -21.25
N ILE A 211 3.41 3.14 -20.72
CA ILE A 211 2.07 2.95 -21.28
C ILE A 211 1.23 4.19 -20.99
N GLY A 212 0.61 4.75 -22.01
CA GLY A 212 -0.07 6.05 -21.93
C GLY A 212 -1.46 6.07 -21.28
N SER A 213 -2.05 4.91 -20.90
CA SER A 213 -3.38 4.84 -20.28
C SER A 213 -3.63 3.54 -19.53
N LEU A 214 -4.58 3.56 -18.58
CA LEU A 214 -5.05 2.33 -17.89
C LEU A 214 -5.71 1.35 -18.86
N GLU A 215 -6.35 1.83 -19.92
CA GLU A 215 -6.92 0.98 -20.97
C GLU A 215 -5.82 0.19 -21.69
N LEU A 216 -4.80 0.86 -22.21
CA LEU A 216 -3.67 0.20 -22.86
C LEU A 216 -2.91 -0.72 -21.90
N PHE A 217 -2.80 -0.34 -20.63
CA PHE A 217 -2.22 -1.20 -19.60
C PHE A 217 -3.02 -2.51 -19.45
N ALA A 218 -4.34 -2.41 -19.34
CA ALA A 218 -5.21 -3.58 -19.22
C ALA A 218 -5.16 -4.46 -20.47
N ASP A 219 -5.22 -3.86 -21.67
CA ASP A 219 -5.19 -4.60 -22.94
C ASP A 219 -3.88 -5.39 -23.12
N LYS A 220 -2.74 -4.75 -22.85
CA LYS A 220 -1.43 -5.43 -22.89
C LYS A 220 -1.30 -6.49 -21.79
N LEU A 221 -1.79 -6.21 -20.57
CA LEU A 221 -1.74 -7.17 -19.47
C LEU A 221 -2.55 -8.43 -19.78
N ALA A 222 -3.66 -8.32 -20.51
CA ALA A 222 -4.45 -9.46 -20.94
C ALA A 222 -3.74 -10.39 -21.95
N THR A 223 -2.64 -9.95 -22.57
CA THR A 223 -1.83 -10.78 -23.47
C THR A 223 -0.73 -11.57 -22.75
N VAL A 224 -0.51 -11.30 -21.46
CA VAL A 224 0.56 -11.92 -20.66
C VAL A 224 0.00 -13.09 -19.86
N PRO A 225 0.67 -14.24 -19.79
CA PRO A 225 0.17 -15.37 -19.01
C PRO A 225 0.17 -15.09 -17.52
N LEU A 226 -0.77 -15.72 -16.81
CA LEU A 226 -0.84 -15.75 -15.37
C LEU A 226 0.27 -16.65 -14.79
N VAL A 227 0.73 -16.33 -13.58
CA VAL A 227 1.75 -17.13 -12.85
C VAL A 227 1.14 -18.31 -12.08
N TYR A 228 -0.15 -18.22 -11.74
CA TYR A 228 -0.91 -19.26 -11.05
C TYR A 228 -2.35 -19.30 -11.58
N GLN A 229 -2.99 -20.45 -11.44
CA GLN A 229 -4.43 -20.56 -11.69
C GLN A 229 -5.20 -19.61 -10.76
N PRO A 230 -6.19 -18.84 -11.28
CA PRO A 230 -6.96 -17.89 -10.49
C PRO A 230 -7.58 -18.53 -9.24
N GLY A 231 -7.40 -17.89 -8.09
CA GLY A 231 -7.93 -18.31 -6.80
C GLY A 231 -7.16 -19.42 -6.09
N THR A 232 -6.00 -19.85 -6.60
CA THR A 232 -5.25 -20.97 -6.01
C THR A 232 -4.12 -20.56 -5.08
N LYS A 233 -3.43 -19.45 -5.39
CA LYS A 233 -2.31 -18.96 -4.59
C LYS A 233 -2.37 -17.44 -4.42
N TRP A 234 -1.84 -16.99 -3.31
CA TRP A 234 -1.58 -15.57 -3.11
C TRP A 234 -0.23 -15.20 -3.74
N SER A 235 -0.22 -14.22 -4.63
CA SER A 235 0.98 -13.68 -5.24
C SER A 235 0.83 -12.18 -5.43
N TYR A 236 1.72 -11.39 -4.81
CA TYR A 236 1.69 -9.94 -4.97
C TYR A 236 1.77 -9.55 -6.44
N SER A 237 0.91 -8.64 -6.88
CA SER A 237 0.66 -8.44 -8.32
C SER A 237 0.22 -7.02 -8.66
N VAL A 238 0.14 -6.72 -9.95
CA VAL A 238 -0.41 -5.48 -10.51
C VAL A 238 -1.96 -5.41 -10.43
N SER A 239 -2.59 -6.30 -9.67
CA SER A 239 -4.05 -6.41 -9.62
C SER A 239 -4.76 -5.12 -9.23
N LEU A 240 -4.21 -4.32 -8.31
CA LEU A 240 -4.84 -3.06 -7.89
C LEU A 240 -4.64 -1.94 -8.92
N ASP A 241 -3.61 -2.02 -9.77
CA ASP A 241 -3.47 -1.12 -10.92
C ASP A 241 -4.53 -1.44 -11.96
N LEU A 242 -4.74 -2.73 -12.26
CA LEU A 242 -5.84 -3.19 -13.12
C LEU A 242 -7.22 -2.85 -12.53
N MET A 243 -7.38 -2.89 -11.20
CA MET A 243 -8.60 -2.45 -10.52
C MET A 243 -8.90 -0.97 -10.79
N GLY A 244 -7.88 -0.13 -10.98
CA GLY A 244 -8.07 1.25 -11.44
C GLY A 244 -8.84 1.30 -12.77
N ARG A 245 -8.48 0.43 -13.76
CA ARG A 245 -9.23 0.34 -15.02
C ARG A 245 -10.65 -0.19 -14.84
N VAL A 246 -10.84 -1.19 -13.97
CA VAL A 246 -12.19 -1.68 -13.63
C VAL A 246 -13.06 -0.54 -13.11
N ILE A 247 -12.54 0.27 -12.19
CA ILE A 247 -13.24 1.42 -11.63
C ILE A 247 -13.58 2.45 -12.72
N GLU A 248 -12.64 2.74 -13.64
CA GLU A 248 -12.91 3.66 -14.78
C GLU A 248 -14.07 3.19 -15.65
N VAL A 249 -14.08 1.90 -16.01
CA VAL A 249 -15.14 1.33 -16.86
C VAL A 249 -16.50 1.36 -16.14
N VAL A 250 -16.54 1.00 -14.86
CA VAL A 250 -17.78 0.94 -14.09
C VAL A 250 -18.35 2.33 -13.79
N GLU A 251 -17.49 3.32 -13.56
CA GLU A 251 -17.92 4.72 -13.27
C GLU A 251 -18.07 5.58 -14.54
N GLY A 252 -17.46 5.16 -15.67
CA GLY A 252 -17.44 5.94 -16.91
C GLY A 252 -16.64 7.24 -16.77
N LYS A 253 -15.67 7.29 -15.86
CA LYS A 253 -14.85 8.46 -15.54
C LYS A 253 -13.38 8.06 -15.32
N PRO A 254 -12.41 8.97 -15.52
CA PRO A 254 -11.01 8.72 -15.16
C PRO A 254 -10.85 8.32 -13.69
N PHE A 255 -9.96 7.37 -13.41
CA PHE A 255 -9.78 6.78 -12.08
C PHE A 255 -9.37 7.80 -11.01
N ASP A 256 -8.47 8.72 -11.33
CA ASP A 256 -8.06 9.81 -10.44
C ASP A 256 -9.24 10.74 -10.10
N GLN A 257 -10.08 11.07 -11.07
CA GLN A 257 -11.29 11.86 -10.85
C GLN A 257 -12.27 11.13 -9.93
N VAL A 258 -12.47 9.80 -10.13
CA VAL A 258 -13.33 8.99 -9.25
C VAL A 258 -12.85 9.04 -7.80
N LEU A 259 -11.54 8.83 -7.56
CA LEU A 259 -10.99 8.90 -6.21
C LEU A 259 -11.14 10.31 -5.61
N GLN A 260 -10.89 11.35 -6.40
CA GLN A 260 -11.02 12.74 -5.96
C GLN A 260 -12.46 13.06 -5.52
N GLU A 261 -13.44 12.71 -6.35
CA GLU A 261 -14.87 13.02 -6.09
C GLU A 261 -15.45 12.15 -4.97
N ARG A 262 -15.07 10.87 -4.91
CA ARG A 262 -15.75 9.87 -4.09
C ARG A 262 -15.07 9.60 -2.75
N ILE A 263 -13.75 9.87 -2.65
CA ILE A 263 -12.99 9.63 -1.41
C ILE A 263 -12.33 10.91 -0.92
N PHE A 264 -11.47 11.56 -1.73
CA PHE A 264 -10.61 12.62 -1.22
C PHE A 264 -11.41 13.86 -0.81
N ASN A 265 -12.27 14.38 -1.69
CA ASN A 265 -13.08 15.56 -1.37
C ASN A 265 -13.99 15.34 -0.14
N PRO A 266 -14.82 14.28 -0.08
CA PRO A 266 -15.72 14.11 1.06
C PRO A 266 -15.00 13.73 2.36
N ALA A 267 -13.81 13.10 2.27
CA ALA A 267 -12.96 12.83 3.43
C ALA A 267 -12.15 14.06 3.86
N GLY A 268 -12.05 15.12 3.03
CA GLY A 268 -11.21 16.29 3.26
C GLY A 268 -9.70 15.97 3.14
N MET A 269 -9.34 15.05 2.27
CA MET A 269 -7.95 14.67 1.95
C MET A 269 -7.39 15.62 0.88
N ASN A 270 -7.13 16.88 1.26
CA ASN A 270 -6.75 17.95 0.33
C ASN A 270 -5.26 17.93 -0.04
N SER A 271 -4.49 17.04 0.54
CA SER A 271 -3.06 16.86 0.37
C SER A 271 -2.71 15.48 -0.20
N THR A 272 -3.61 14.92 -1.05
CA THR A 272 -3.45 13.58 -1.64
C THR A 272 -3.54 13.70 -3.15
N TYR A 273 -2.47 13.25 -3.86
CA TYR A 273 -2.25 13.56 -5.27
C TYR A 273 -1.67 12.39 -6.04
N PHE A 274 -2.04 12.25 -7.33
CA PHE A 274 -1.24 11.51 -8.33
C PHE A 274 -0.17 12.41 -8.97
N THR A 275 -0.45 13.72 -9.04
CA THR A 275 0.50 14.75 -9.49
C THR A 275 0.56 15.84 -8.43
N VAL A 276 1.71 16.05 -7.84
CA VAL A 276 1.90 17.06 -6.79
C VAL A 276 1.86 18.46 -7.42
N PRO A 277 0.97 19.36 -6.99
CA PRO A 277 0.95 20.73 -7.48
C PRO A 277 2.26 21.46 -7.16
N GLU A 278 2.69 22.37 -8.03
CA GLU A 278 3.92 23.14 -7.84
C GLU A 278 3.90 23.94 -6.52
N SER A 279 2.74 24.46 -6.13
CA SER A 279 2.53 25.17 -4.85
C SER A 279 2.85 24.33 -3.61
N GLU A 280 2.85 22.98 -3.75
CA GLU A 280 3.01 22.04 -2.64
C GLU A 280 4.45 21.51 -2.49
N VAL A 281 5.34 21.84 -3.42
CA VAL A 281 6.75 21.38 -3.43
C VAL A 281 7.48 21.79 -2.16
N GLY A 282 7.14 22.95 -1.58
CA GLY A 282 7.77 23.46 -0.35
C GLY A 282 7.59 22.58 0.89
N ARG A 283 6.64 21.63 0.87
CA ARG A 283 6.43 20.64 1.95
C ARG A 283 6.59 19.19 1.49
N PHE A 284 7.14 18.99 0.28
CA PHE A 284 7.39 17.66 -0.27
C PHE A 284 8.75 17.11 0.20
N THR A 285 8.77 15.87 0.64
CA THR A 285 9.99 15.20 1.12
C THR A 285 10.83 14.68 -0.05
N THR A 286 12.14 14.56 0.14
CA THR A 286 13.03 13.87 -0.80
C THR A 286 12.99 12.37 -0.53
N ASN A 287 12.90 11.55 -1.59
CA ASN A 287 13.03 10.10 -1.48
C ASN A 287 14.48 9.66 -1.70
N TYR A 288 14.93 8.68 -0.92
CA TYR A 288 16.31 8.21 -0.90
C TYR A 288 16.42 6.74 -1.29
N GLY A 289 17.45 6.40 -2.05
CA GLY A 289 17.91 5.03 -2.24
C GLY A 289 18.96 4.66 -1.19
N VAL A 290 18.86 3.48 -0.61
CA VAL A 290 19.88 2.90 0.27
C VAL A 290 20.68 1.89 -0.54
N LEU A 291 21.91 2.27 -0.91
CA LEU A 291 22.78 1.49 -1.77
C LEU A 291 24.12 1.23 -1.05
N ASN A 292 24.43 -0.03 -0.78
CA ASN A 292 25.65 -0.42 -0.05
C ASN A 292 25.84 0.35 1.28
N GLY A 293 24.73 0.59 2.00
CA GLY A 293 24.73 1.33 3.25
C GLY A 293 24.80 2.86 3.09
N GLN A 294 24.91 3.37 1.86
CA GLN A 294 24.87 4.80 1.56
C GLN A 294 23.44 5.25 1.25
N VAL A 295 23.08 6.42 1.74
CA VAL A 295 21.77 7.04 1.51
C VAL A 295 21.93 8.11 0.41
N ILE A 296 21.32 7.86 -0.75
CA ILE A 296 21.47 8.68 -1.97
C ILE A 296 20.10 9.24 -2.34
N PRO A 297 19.94 10.55 -2.60
CA PRO A 297 18.67 11.10 -3.08
C PRO A 297 18.36 10.55 -4.48
N ILE A 298 17.26 9.80 -4.61
CA ILE A 298 16.83 9.22 -5.89
C ILE A 298 15.68 10.01 -6.52
N ASP A 299 14.88 10.72 -5.72
CA ASP A 299 13.82 11.60 -6.21
C ASP A 299 13.70 12.84 -5.30
N PRO A 300 14.54 13.88 -5.55
CA PRO A 300 14.50 15.14 -4.82
C PRO A 300 13.19 15.89 -5.05
N ALA A 301 12.63 16.51 -3.99
CA ALA A 301 11.33 17.18 -4.04
C ALA A 301 11.20 18.19 -5.20
N ALA A 302 12.20 19.07 -5.38
CA ALA A 302 12.16 20.14 -6.38
C ALA A 302 12.22 19.66 -7.84
N SER A 303 12.65 18.42 -8.07
CA SER A 303 12.75 17.80 -9.41
C SER A 303 12.07 16.43 -9.46
N SER A 304 11.12 16.20 -8.58
CA SER A 304 10.45 14.91 -8.45
C SER A 304 9.69 14.53 -9.72
N ILE A 305 9.69 13.24 -10.03
CA ILE A 305 8.87 12.68 -11.11
C ILE A 305 7.36 12.85 -10.83
N TYR A 306 6.96 13.01 -9.56
CA TYR A 306 5.58 13.25 -9.16
C TYR A 306 5.08 14.68 -9.42
N LEU A 307 5.92 15.57 -9.94
CA LEU A 307 5.51 16.89 -10.45
C LEU A 307 4.94 16.79 -11.87
N ASP A 308 5.23 15.72 -12.58
CA ASP A 308 4.66 15.44 -13.89
C ASP A 308 3.38 14.61 -13.75
N LYS A 309 2.47 14.81 -14.71
CA LYS A 309 1.33 13.93 -14.85
C LYS A 309 1.83 12.51 -15.18
N PRO A 310 1.47 11.49 -14.37
CA PRO A 310 1.85 10.12 -14.68
C PRO A 310 1.21 9.68 -15.99
N PRO A 311 1.77 8.68 -16.69
CA PRO A 311 1.18 8.11 -17.90
C PRO A 311 -0.28 7.68 -17.70
N PHE A 312 -0.57 7.15 -16.52
CA PHE A 312 -1.90 6.90 -15.99
C PHE A 312 -1.85 6.89 -14.44
N PRO A 313 -2.98 7.09 -13.76
CA PRO A 313 -3.01 7.01 -12.28
C PRO A 313 -2.83 5.57 -11.82
N PHE A 314 -1.69 5.26 -11.18
CA PHE A 314 -1.36 3.91 -10.71
C PHE A 314 -2.17 3.55 -9.46
N GLY A 315 -3.15 2.65 -9.59
CA GLY A 315 -4.02 2.23 -8.48
C GLY A 315 -3.30 1.41 -7.41
N GLY A 316 -2.14 0.86 -7.75
CA GLY A 316 -1.31 0.09 -6.83
C GLY A 316 -0.18 0.87 -6.14
N ALA A 317 0.22 2.07 -6.66
CA ALA A 317 1.44 2.72 -6.17
C ALA A 317 1.55 4.23 -6.46
N GLY A 318 0.50 4.90 -6.95
CA GLY A 318 0.63 6.21 -7.56
C GLY A 318 0.49 7.42 -6.64
N LEU A 319 0.05 7.25 -5.40
CA LEU A 319 -0.31 8.40 -4.56
C LEU A 319 0.88 8.98 -3.78
N VAL A 320 0.84 10.31 -3.68
CA VAL A 320 1.53 11.12 -2.68
C VAL A 320 0.48 11.65 -1.72
N THR A 321 0.75 11.62 -0.41
CA THR A 321 -0.16 12.13 0.60
C THR A 321 0.58 12.63 1.84
N SER A 322 -0.13 13.28 2.77
CA SER A 322 0.40 13.65 4.08
C SER A 322 0.01 12.62 5.15
N PRO A 323 0.76 12.51 6.28
CA PRO A 323 0.35 11.75 7.45
C PRO A 323 -1.06 12.11 7.93
N HIS A 324 -1.41 13.40 7.90
CA HIS A 324 -2.73 13.91 8.27
C HIS A 324 -3.83 13.37 7.34
N ASP A 325 -3.64 13.45 6.01
CA ASP A 325 -4.66 13.00 5.06
C ASP A 325 -4.84 11.49 5.10
N TYR A 326 -3.74 10.74 5.27
CA TYR A 326 -3.87 9.29 5.40
C TYR A 326 -4.58 8.90 6.71
N ASP A 327 -4.38 9.64 7.82
CA ASP A 327 -5.16 9.46 9.04
C ASP A 327 -6.66 9.72 8.80
N ARG A 328 -7.03 10.71 7.97
CA ARG A 328 -8.43 10.93 7.59
C ARG A 328 -9.03 9.73 6.85
N PHE A 329 -8.27 9.09 5.96
CA PHE A 329 -8.69 7.84 5.34
C PHE A 329 -8.88 6.72 6.39
N LEU A 330 -7.93 6.54 7.30
CA LEU A 330 -8.07 5.57 8.40
C LEU A 330 -9.26 5.91 9.32
N HIS A 331 -9.55 7.21 9.52
CA HIS A 331 -10.72 7.66 10.28
C HIS A 331 -12.02 7.23 9.57
N VAL A 332 -12.11 7.40 8.25
CA VAL A 332 -13.24 6.88 7.46
C VAL A 332 -13.41 5.37 7.68
N LEU A 333 -12.32 4.60 7.69
CA LEU A 333 -12.39 3.16 7.94
C LEU A 333 -12.86 2.84 9.36
N LEU A 334 -12.25 3.45 10.38
CA LEU A 334 -12.63 3.23 11.78
C LEU A 334 -14.07 3.66 12.05
N GLY A 335 -14.53 4.76 11.42
CA GLY A 335 -15.88 5.29 11.47
C GLY A 335 -16.91 4.53 10.61
N MET A 336 -16.54 3.33 10.12
CA MET A 336 -17.43 2.53 9.27
C MET A 336 -18.00 3.33 8.10
N GLY A 337 -17.10 4.06 7.42
CA GLY A 337 -17.40 4.85 6.24
C GLY A 337 -17.79 6.30 6.51
N LYS A 338 -17.70 6.77 7.75
CA LYS A 338 -17.98 8.17 8.13
C LYS A 338 -16.72 8.85 8.67
N ILE A 339 -16.64 10.15 8.43
CA ILE A 339 -15.78 11.09 9.12
C ILE A 339 -16.60 12.30 9.54
N GLY A 340 -16.69 12.57 10.84
CA GLY A 340 -17.65 13.52 11.38
C GLY A 340 -19.08 13.17 10.93
N ASN A 341 -19.79 14.14 10.35
CA ASN A 341 -21.15 13.94 9.80
C ASN A 341 -21.15 13.47 8.33
N THR A 342 -20.00 13.38 7.67
CA THR A 342 -19.91 13.05 6.25
C THR A 342 -19.78 11.54 6.06
N ARG A 343 -20.65 10.97 5.21
CA ARG A 343 -20.52 9.59 4.74
C ARG A 343 -19.67 9.58 3.46
N VAL A 344 -18.50 8.99 3.54
CA VAL A 344 -17.57 8.83 2.40
C VAL A 344 -17.77 7.47 1.74
N LEU A 345 -17.88 6.42 2.55
CA LEU A 345 -18.10 5.04 2.11
C LEU A 345 -19.32 4.45 2.81
N SER A 346 -19.93 3.44 2.22
CA SER A 346 -20.98 2.69 2.90
C SER A 346 -20.38 1.85 4.04
N GLU A 347 -21.16 1.59 5.07
CA GLU A 347 -20.75 0.70 6.15
C GLU A 347 -20.42 -0.71 5.64
N ALA A 348 -21.20 -1.21 4.68
CA ALA A 348 -20.97 -2.50 4.06
C ALA A 348 -19.63 -2.58 3.32
N ALA A 349 -19.28 -1.54 2.55
CA ALA A 349 -18.00 -1.46 1.87
C ALA A 349 -16.82 -1.58 2.84
N VAL A 350 -16.85 -0.82 3.93
CA VAL A 350 -15.78 -0.84 4.94
C VAL A 350 -15.77 -2.16 5.70
N ARG A 351 -16.91 -2.62 6.20
CA ARG A 351 -17.01 -3.86 6.98
C ARG A 351 -16.48 -5.08 6.23
N ILE A 352 -16.87 -5.23 4.96
CA ILE A 352 -16.44 -6.35 4.11
C ILE A 352 -14.99 -6.12 3.66
N GLY A 353 -14.67 -4.93 3.16
CA GLY A 353 -13.35 -4.63 2.58
C GLY A 353 -12.21 -4.68 3.58
N THR A 354 -12.45 -4.43 4.88
CA THR A 354 -11.45 -4.55 5.95
C THR A 354 -11.51 -5.90 6.68
N SER A 355 -12.34 -6.83 6.23
CA SER A 355 -12.37 -8.23 6.69
C SER A 355 -11.55 -9.14 5.77
N ASP A 356 -11.31 -10.36 6.21
CA ASP A 356 -10.71 -11.38 5.37
C ASP A 356 -11.73 -11.82 4.29
N ILE A 357 -11.38 -11.50 3.03
CA ILE A 357 -12.17 -11.87 1.84
C ILE A 357 -11.40 -12.79 0.89
N LEU A 358 -10.34 -13.44 1.36
CA LEU A 358 -9.60 -14.42 0.57
C LEU A 358 -10.53 -15.54 0.04
N PRO A 359 -10.30 -16.02 -1.19
CA PRO A 359 -10.94 -17.24 -1.63
C PRO A 359 -10.60 -18.40 -0.68
N LYS A 360 -11.59 -19.26 -0.36
CA LYS A 360 -11.40 -20.39 0.57
C LYS A 360 -10.38 -21.43 0.10
N THR A 361 -10.11 -21.45 -1.20
CA THR A 361 -9.21 -22.40 -1.86
C THR A 361 -7.76 -21.94 -1.96
N VAL A 362 -7.47 -20.70 -1.52
CA VAL A 362 -6.16 -20.11 -1.71
C VAL A 362 -5.11 -20.72 -0.78
N ASP A 363 -3.97 -21.09 -1.35
CA ASP A 363 -2.78 -21.47 -0.62
C ASP A 363 -1.94 -20.21 -0.29
N LEU A 364 -1.69 -20.00 0.99
CA LEU A 364 -0.89 -18.87 1.50
C LEU A 364 0.53 -19.28 1.89
N ALA A 365 0.88 -20.58 1.79
CA ALA A 365 2.19 -21.06 2.22
C ALA A 365 3.33 -20.37 1.48
N GLY A 366 4.31 -19.86 2.24
CA GLY A 366 5.46 -19.12 1.72
C GLY A 366 5.15 -17.71 1.22
N SER A 367 3.92 -17.22 1.34
CA SER A 367 3.55 -15.85 0.96
C SER A 367 3.80 -14.83 2.07
N TRP A 368 3.73 -13.53 1.72
CA TRP A 368 3.87 -12.43 2.70
C TRP A 368 2.71 -12.35 3.71
N VAL A 369 1.65 -13.09 3.47
CA VAL A 369 0.44 -13.10 4.28
C VAL A 369 0.13 -14.49 4.86
N GLU A 370 1.13 -15.37 4.91
CA GLU A 370 0.98 -16.69 5.52
C GLU A 370 0.47 -16.58 6.97
N GLY A 371 -0.60 -17.32 7.27
CA GLY A 371 -1.24 -17.28 8.59
C GLY A 371 -2.09 -16.04 8.88
N GLN A 372 -2.36 -15.20 7.87
CA GLN A 372 -3.12 -13.97 7.98
C GLN A 372 -4.26 -13.93 6.97
N GLY A 373 -5.20 -13.01 7.15
CA GLY A 373 -6.23 -12.71 6.17
C GLY A 373 -5.83 -11.57 5.23
N PHE A 374 -6.60 -11.38 4.18
CA PHE A 374 -6.45 -10.28 3.26
C PHE A 374 -7.81 -9.71 2.86
N GLY A 375 -7.92 -8.38 2.97
CA GLY A 375 -9.09 -7.61 2.59
C GLY A 375 -8.94 -6.96 1.22
N ALA A 376 -9.65 -5.89 0.99
CA ALA A 376 -9.60 -5.14 -0.26
C ALA A 376 -8.31 -4.31 -0.36
N GLY A 377 -7.25 -4.90 -0.92
CA GLY A 377 -5.95 -4.24 -1.12
C GLY A 377 -5.09 -4.09 0.14
N GLY A 378 -5.45 -4.74 1.25
CA GLY A 378 -4.72 -4.68 2.52
C GLY A 378 -4.80 -5.96 3.33
N ARG A 379 -3.81 -6.14 4.19
CA ARG A 379 -3.67 -7.27 5.13
C ARG A 379 -4.67 -7.15 6.27
N VAL A 380 -5.18 -8.29 6.72
CA VAL A 380 -6.06 -8.41 7.90
C VAL A 380 -5.38 -9.28 8.94
N VAL A 381 -5.16 -8.73 10.15
CA VAL A 381 -4.57 -9.46 11.26
C VAL A 381 -5.41 -9.23 12.51
N GLY A 382 -6.14 -10.23 12.94
CA GLY A 382 -7.09 -10.11 14.04
C GLY A 382 -8.17 -9.07 13.72
N LYS A 383 -8.14 -7.93 14.40
CA LYS A 383 -9.04 -6.79 14.19
C LYS A 383 -8.34 -5.58 13.56
N ALA A 384 -7.14 -5.77 13.03
CA ALA A 384 -6.42 -4.73 12.33
C ALA A 384 -6.47 -4.96 10.81
N TYR A 385 -6.53 -3.84 10.06
CA TYR A 385 -6.45 -3.81 8.61
C TYR A 385 -5.49 -2.70 8.19
N GLY A 386 -4.60 -2.99 7.24
CA GLY A 386 -3.66 -2.00 6.73
C GLY A 386 -2.69 -2.57 5.72
N TRP A 387 -1.77 -1.72 5.23
CA TRP A 387 -0.70 -2.10 4.30
C TRP A 387 0.51 -1.17 4.44
N GLY A 388 1.63 -1.58 3.83
CA GLY A 388 2.85 -0.78 3.76
C GLY A 388 3.18 -0.31 2.35
N GLY A 389 4.10 0.65 2.23
CA GLY A 389 4.59 1.19 0.97
C GLY A 389 6.10 1.04 0.81
N ALA A 390 6.58 0.98 -0.42
CA ALA A 390 7.97 0.70 -0.78
C ALA A 390 9.00 1.72 -0.24
N ALA A 391 8.55 2.92 0.18
CA ALA A 391 9.40 3.94 0.79
C ALA A 391 9.46 3.86 2.34
N GLY A 392 9.21 2.69 2.92
CA GLY A 392 9.22 2.48 4.37
C GLY A 392 7.95 2.99 5.08
N THR A 393 6.93 3.39 4.31
CA THR A 393 5.66 3.86 4.87
C THR A 393 4.78 2.69 5.30
N VAL A 394 3.99 2.85 6.36
CA VAL A 394 3.06 1.82 6.85
C VAL A 394 1.86 2.46 7.54
N ALA A 395 0.67 1.88 7.36
CA ALA A 395 -0.52 2.36 8.02
C ALA A 395 -1.50 1.23 8.33
N PHE A 396 -2.25 1.39 9.41
CA PHE A 396 -3.30 0.47 9.79
C PHE A 396 -4.35 1.12 10.67
N VAL A 397 -5.55 0.53 10.66
CA VAL A 397 -6.61 0.74 11.63
C VAL A 397 -6.73 -0.51 12.50
N ASN A 398 -6.88 -0.35 13.81
CA ASN A 398 -7.16 -1.43 14.75
C ASN A 398 -8.52 -1.20 15.40
N TYR A 399 -9.52 -1.93 14.96
CA TYR A 399 -10.90 -1.80 15.40
C TYR A 399 -11.10 -2.19 16.88
N LYS A 400 -10.27 -3.10 17.40
CA LYS A 400 -10.35 -3.50 18.81
C LYS A 400 -9.83 -2.42 19.75
N ALA A 401 -8.72 -1.78 19.37
CA ALA A 401 -8.12 -0.73 20.15
C ALA A 401 -8.76 0.64 19.91
N GLY A 402 -9.57 0.80 18.85
CA GLY A 402 -10.02 2.11 18.39
C GLY A 402 -8.87 3.00 17.90
N LEU A 403 -7.83 2.39 17.32
CA LEU A 403 -6.60 3.09 16.95
C LEU A 403 -6.47 3.23 15.44
N ARG A 404 -6.05 4.40 15.01
CA ARG A 404 -5.54 4.72 13.69
C ARG A 404 -4.06 5.05 13.81
N ALA A 405 -3.22 4.42 13.00
CA ALA A 405 -1.79 4.68 13.02
C ALA A 405 -1.21 4.67 11.61
N ASN A 406 -0.37 5.65 11.31
CA ASN A 406 0.48 5.62 10.13
C ASN A 406 1.88 6.12 10.46
N LEU A 407 2.87 5.63 9.74
CA LEU A 407 4.26 6.11 9.76
C LEU A 407 4.68 6.43 8.33
N MET A 408 5.18 7.63 8.12
CA MET A 408 5.71 8.11 6.85
C MET A 408 7.22 8.30 6.93
N THR A 409 7.91 7.67 6.00
CA THR A 409 9.36 7.77 5.76
C THR A 409 9.61 7.84 4.25
N GLN A 410 10.86 8.10 3.83
CA GLN A 410 11.20 8.12 2.41
C GLN A 410 12.59 7.49 2.17
N TYR A 411 12.61 6.15 2.10
CA TYR A 411 13.79 5.38 1.72
C TYR A 411 13.40 4.11 0.94
N MET A 412 14.25 3.68 0.05
CA MET A 412 14.05 2.48 -0.78
C MET A 412 15.37 1.70 -0.93
N PRO A 413 15.32 0.36 -1.02
CA PRO A 413 14.13 -0.47 -0.85
C PRO A 413 13.68 -0.52 0.62
N SER A 414 12.41 -0.86 0.86
CA SER A 414 11.84 -0.94 2.22
C SER A 414 12.55 -1.97 3.11
N GLU A 415 13.19 -2.95 2.52
CA GLU A 415 13.97 -4.00 3.19
C GLU A 415 15.32 -3.51 3.73
N ALA A 416 15.79 -2.32 3.32
CA ALA A 416 17.04 -1.76 3.81
C ALA A 416 17.02 -1.50 5.33
N TYR A 417 15.84 -1.17 5.85
CA TYR A 417 15.59 -1.00 7.28
C TYR A 417 14.28 -1.70 7.67
N PRO A 418 14.22 -2.42 8.83
CA PRO A 418 13.03 -3.20 9.23
C PRO A 418 11.89 -2.33 9.80
N VAL A 419 11.66 -1.13 9.28
CA VAL A 419 10.66 -0.16 9.78
C VAL A 419 9.24 -0.71 9.69
N HIS A 420 8.92 -1.46 8.62
CA HIS A 420 7.59 -2.06 8.43
C HIS A 420 7.20 -3.04 9.55
N ASP A 421 8.19 -3.70 10.17
CA ASP A 421 7.99 -4.64 11.26
C ASP A 421 8.16 -3.97 12.62
N ALA A 422 9.15 -3.10 12.73
CA ALA A 422 9.50 -2.42 13.97
C ALA A 422 8.38 -1.48 14.44
N PHE A 423 7.77 -0.71 13.52
CA PHE A 423 6.73 0.25 13.89
C PHE A 423 5.47 -0.42 14.48
N PRO A 424 4.82 -1.41 13.83
CA PRO A 424 3.67 -2.08 14.42
C PRO A 424 4.00 -2.77 15.75
N LYS A 425 5.21 -3.31 15.90
CA LYS A 425 5.69 -3.91 17.13
C LYS A 425 5.80 -2.89 18.26
N ALA A 426 6.46 -1.76 18.01
CA ALA A 426 6.58 -0.66 18.97
C ALA A 426 5.21 -0.12 19.39
N VAL A 427 4.26 0.02 18.45
CA VAL A 427 2.87 0.40 18.74
C VAL A 427 2.20 -0.59 19.67
N LEU A 428 2.39 -1.91 19.48
CA LEU A 428 1.82 -2.93 20.37
C LEU A 428 2.45 -2.91 21.76
N GLU A 429 3.76 -2.68 21.87
CA GLU A 429 4.47 -2.53 23.13
C GLU A 429 3.92 -1.35 23.95
N ASP A 430 3.77 -0.17 23.32
CA ASP A 430 3.23 1.02 23.95
C ASP A 430 1.75 0.83 24.37
N LEU A 431 0.94 0.19 23.49
CA LEU A 431 -0.45 -0.15 23.83
C LEU A 431 -0.54 -1.07 25.06
N ALA A 432 0.36 -2.04 25.20
CA ALA A 432 0.40 -2.94 26.36
C ALA A 432 0.71 -2.19 27.65
N VAL A 433 1.65 -1.25 27.62
CA VAL A 433 1.99 -0.38 28.75
C VAL A 433 0.80 0.51 29.15
N MET A 434 0.15 1.16 28.16
CA MET A 434 -1.04 2.00 28.40
C MET A 434 -2.20 1.21 29.05
N GLN A 435 -2.32 -0.08 28.75
CA GLN A 435 -3.33 -0.95 29.34
C GLN A 435 -2.94 -1.43 30.74
N GLY A 436 -1.67 -1.81 30.95
CA GLY A 436 -1.16 -2.22 32.26
C GLY A 436 -1.13 -1.08 33.30
N ALA A 437 -0.96 0.16 32.86
CA ALA A 437 -1.04 1.34 33.72
C ALA A 437 -2.47 1.68 34.19
N LYS A 438 -3.50 1.07 33.59
CA LYS A 438 -4.93 1.27 33.90
C LYS A 438 -5.53 0.14 34.74
N SER A 439 -4.76 -0.92 35.04
CA SER A 439 -5.12 -2.05 35.93
C SER A 439 -4.59 -1.83 37.35
#